data_1e9bcb818d98a208bca4740a9a652f0d
#
_entry.id   1e9bcb818d98a208bca4740a9a652f0d
#
_cell.length_a   1.000
_cell.length_b   1.000
_cell.length_c   1.000
_cell.angle_alpha   90.00
_cell.angle_beta   90.00
_cell.angle_gamma   90.00
#
_symmetry.space_group_name_H-M   'P 1'
#
loop_
_entity.id
_entity.type
_entity.pdbx_description
1 polymer ?
#
loop_
_entity_poly.entity_id
_entity_poly.type
_entity_poly.pdbx_seq_one_letter_code
_entity_poly.pdbx_strand_id
1 'polypeptide(L)'
;MKTIFFGTQPYDRESFDRINADYGIRIKYHRSHLNIDNVPLAQGADAVCIFVNDSADAPTVGELARMGVRLIALRCAGFNNVDLKAAAEHGITVVRVPAYSPYAVAEHAVALMLSLNRKVHRAYWRTRDGNFALHGLLGFDMHGKTAGIVGTGKIARALIRILRGFGMEVLGYDPCPDEAFARESGMTYVPLTELYRRSDIISLHCPLTDRTLHMIDAEAIGQMKDGTRAADPHERPDRRTQGEKDRSGGAGCL
;
A
#
# COMPACT_ATOMS: atom_id res chain seq x y z
N MET A 1 6.61 -7.28 30.82
CA MET A 1 6.32 -6.16 29.89
C MET A 1 4.81 -6.04 29.74
N LYS A 2 4.26 -4.82 29.85
CA LYS A 2 2.85 -4.52 29.60
C LYS A 2 2.73 -3.79 28.25
N THR A 3 1.98 -4.36 27.34
CA THR A 3 1.81 -3.82 25.97
C THR A 3 0.35 -3.42 25.72
N ILE A 4 0.15 -2.24 25.21
CA ILE A 4 -1.16 -1.80 24.74
C ILE A 4 -1.22 -1.97 23.21
N PHE A 5 -2.25 -2.64 22.74
CA PHE A 5 -2.47 -2.97 21.35
C PHE A 5 -3.62 -2.09 20.81
N PHE A 6 -3.32 -1.23 19.85
CA PHE A 6 -4.29 -0.33 19.23
C PHE A 6 -4.81 -0.88 17.89
N GLY A 7 -6.00 -0.45 17.47
CA GLY A 7 -6.61 -0.86 16.21
C GLY A 7 -6.82 -2.37 16.08
N THR A 8 -7.08 -3.05 17.20
CA THR A 8 -7.15 -4.52 17.29
C THR A 8 -8.35 -5.08 16.56
N GLN A 9 -8.11 -6.07 15.71
CA GLN A 9 -9.12 -6.91 15.07
C GLN A 9 -9.22 -8.28 15.76
N PRO A 10 -10.31 -9.04 15.59
CA PRO A 10 -10.44 -10.37 16.19
C PRO A 10 -9.29 -11.33 15.84
N TYR A 11 -8.85 -11.33 14.59
CA TYR A 11 -7.74 -12.19 14.13
C TYR A 11 -6.38 -11.81 14.74
N ASP A 12 -6.17 -10.52 15.06
CA ASP A 12 -4.96 -10.09 15.77
C ASP A 12 -4.92 -10.76 17.14
N ARG A 13 -6.02 -10.65 17.89
CA ARG A 13 -6.12 -11.21 19.22
C ARG A 13 -5.88 -12.71 19.24
N GLU A 14 -6.57 -13.43 18.36
CA GLU A 14 -6.40 -14.89 18.23
C GLU A 14 -4.94 -15.28 17.98
N SER A 15 -4.30 -14.59 17.02
CA SER A 15 -2.92 -14.89 16.64
C SER A 15 -1.92 -14.54 17.73
N PHE A 16 -2.07 -13.36 18.34
CA PHE A 16 -1.14 -12.91 19.40
C PHE A 16 -1.32 -13.67 20.70
N ASP A 17 -2.55 -13.95 21.14
CA ASP A 17 -2.81 -14.70 22.36
C ASP A 17 -2.24 -16.13 22.26
N ARG A 18 -2.38 -16.77 21.09
CA ARG A 18 -1.83 -18.12 20.85
C ARG A 18 -0.30 -18.15 21.02
N ILE A 19 0.40 -17.18 20.40
CA ILE A 19 1.87 -17.14 20.47
C ILE A 19 2.33 -16.62 21.82
N ASN A 20 1.60 -15.70 22.42
CA ASN A 20 1.95 -15.09 23.70
C ASN A 20 1.95 -16.07 24.88
N ALA A 21 1.33 -17.25 24.73
CA ALA A 21 1.42 -18.33 25.72
C ALA A 21 2.87 -18.69 26.05
N ASP A 22 3.79 -18.58 25.06
CA ASP A 22 5.21 -18.89 25.23
C ASP A 22 6.02 -17.70 25.78
N TYR A 23 5.48 -16.48 25.75
CA TYR A 23 6.22 -15.25 26.10
C TYR A 23 5.72 -14.56 27.37
N GLY A 24 4.47 -14.76 27.76
CA GLY A 24 3.89 -14.20 28.98
C GLY A 24 3.80 -12.67 29.01
N ILE A 25 3.66 -12.01 27.84
CA ILE A 25 3.49 -10.56 27.75
C ILE A 25 2.07 -10.20 28.20
N ARG A 26 1.92 -9.19 29.06
CA ARG A 26 0.60 -8.68 29.45
C ARG A 26 0.08 -7.74 28.34
N ILE A 27 -0.81 -8.25 27.48
CA ILE A 27 -1.39 -7.50 26.39
C ILE A 27 -2.78 -7.00 26.76
N LYS A 28 -3.03 -5.69 26.55
CA LYS A 28 -4.36 -5.09 26.61
C LYS A 28 -4.75 -4.61 25.25
N TYR A 29 -5.87 -5.07 24.74
CA TYR A 29 -6.35 -4.82 23.39
C TYR A 29 -7.38 -3.68 23.35
N HIS A 30 -7.19 -2.71 22.45
CA HIS A 30 -8.12 -1.63 22.16
C HIS A 30 -8.50 -1.64 20.67
N ARG A 31 -9.78 -1.45 20.36
CA ARG A 31 -10.27 -1.33 18.98
C ARG A 31 -9.99 0.03 18.38
N SER A 32 -9.88 1.07 19.19
CA SER A 32 -9.55 2.43 18.75
C SER A 32 -8.13 2.49 18.19
N HIS A 33 -7.96 3.28 17.13
CA HIS A 33 -6.65 3.59 16.58
C HIS A 33 -5.93 4.61 17.46
N LEU A 34 -4.61 4.45 17.63
CA LEU A 34 -3.78 5.41 18.36
C LEU A 34 -3.80 6.77 17.66
N ASN A 35 -4.00 7.82 18.44
CA ASN A 35 -3.84 9.22 18.08
C ASN A 35 -3.66 10.05 19.36
N ILE A 36 -3.47 11.35 19.22
CA ILE A 36 -3.25 12.25 20.36
C ILE A 36 -4.43 12.27 21.35
N ASP A 37 -5.66 12.07 20.88
CA ASP A 37 -6.87 12.14 21.73
C ASP A 37 -6.99 10.92 22.65
N ASN A 38 -6.54 9.74 22.19
CA ASN A 38 -6.68 8.50 22.93
C ASN A 38 -5.35 7.89 23.43
N VAL A 39 -4.23 8.59 23.24
CA VAL A 39 -2.94 8.21 23.78
C VAL A 39 -2.98 7.94 25.31
N PRO A 40 -3.86 8.56 26.14
CA PRO A 40 -3.97 8.21 27.56
C PRO A 40 -4.31 6.74 27.84
N LEU A 41 -4.86 6.00 26.89
CA LEU A 41 -5.09 4.56 26.99
C LEU A 41 -3.79 3.76 27.16
N ALA A 42 -2.64 4.33 26.78
CA ALA A 42 -1.32 3.75 26.97
C ALA A 42 -0.73 3.94 28.37
N GLN A 43 -1.46 4.59 29.30
CA GLN A 43 -0.98 4.86 30.65
C GLN A 43 -0.46 3.61 31.37
N GLY A 44 0.79 3.67 31.82
CA GLY A 44 1.47 2.60 32.55
C GLY A 44 1.83 1.39 31.66
N ALA A 45 1.92 1.57 30.36
CA ALA A 45 2.45 0.57 29.43
C ALA A 45 3.97 0.74 29.24
N ASP A 46 4.66 -0.37 29.02
CA ASP A 46 6.07 -0.39 28.62
C ASP A 46 6.20 -0.24 27.08
N ALA A 47 5.19 -0.73 26.34
CA ALA A 47 5.16 -0.76 24.89
C ALA A 47 3.76 -0.49 24.32
N VAL A 48 3.71 0.01 23.09
CA VAL A 48 2.49 0.04 22.30
C VAL A 48 2.69 -0.74 21.00
N CYS A 49 1.66 -1.46 20.57
CA CYS A 49 1.63 -2.16 19.29
C CYS A 49 0.58 -1.50 18.39
N ILE A 50 1.00 -1.03 17.21
CA ILE A 50 0.19 -0.22 16.31
C ILE A 50 0.22 -0.76 14.88
N PHE A 51 -0.70 -0.25 14.03
CA PHE A 51 -0.84 -0.63 12.63
C PHE A 51 -0.90 0.62 11.74
N VAL A 52 -1.10 0.43 10.44
CA VAL A 52 -1.03 1.50 9.41
C VAL A 52 -2.03 2.64 9.60
N ASN A 53 -3.15 2.38 10.28
CA ASN A 53 -4.19 3.39 10.53
C ASN A 53 -4.01 4.14 11.86
N ASP A 54 -3.01 3.77 12.64
CA ASP A 54 -2.64 4.47 13.87
C ASP A 54 -1.74 5.67 13.53
N SER A 55 -1.77 6.72 14.35
CA SER A 55 -0.90 7.88 14.22
C SER A 55 -0.01 8.02 15.45
N ALA A 56 1.29 7.92 15.25
CA ALA A 56 2.32 8.19 16.24
C ALA A 56 3.17 9.39 15.75
N ASP A 57 2.50 10.52 15.52
CA ASP A 57 3.12 11.80 15.20
C ASP A 57 3.92 12.37 16.39
N ALA A 58 4.66 13.45 16.19
CA ALA A 58 5.53 14.01 17.22
C ALA A 58 4.81 14.30 18.55
N PRO A 59 3.60 14.91 18.58
CA PRO A 59 2.86 15.10 19.83
C PRO A 59 2.48 13.77 20.52
N THR A 60 2.00 12.80 19.76
CA THR A 60 1.62 11.48 20.28
C THR A 60 2.82 10.72 20.85
N VAL A 61 3.96 10.76 20.15
CA VAL A 61 5.23 10.18 20.61
C VAL A 61 5.69 10.84 21.91
N GLY A 62 5.63 12.18 22.01
CA GLY A 62 5.97 12.90 23.22
C GLY A 62 5.12 12.49 24.43
N GLU A 63 3.80 12.31 24.25
CA GLU A 63 2.91 11.84 25.30
C GLU A 63 3.17 10.38 25.69
N LEU A 64 3.45 9.51 24.73
CA LEU A 64 3.87 8.12 25.01
C LEU A 64 5.13 8.09 25.87
N ALA A 65 6.14 8.90 25.51
CA ALA A 65 7.38 9.00 26.27
C ALA A 65 7.14 9.50 27.71
N ARG A 66 6.31 10.53 27.88
CA ARG A 66 5.93 11.07 29.21
C ARG A 66 5.25 10.03 30.08
N MET A 67 4.50 9.09 29.49
CA MET A 67 3.84 7.98 30.19
C MET A 67 4.80 6.79 30.49
N GLY A 68 6.05 6.86 30.02
CA GLY A 68 7.06 5.82 30.25
C GLY A 68 7.09 4.72 29.20
N VAL A 69 6.39 4.87 28.08
CA VAL A 69 6.48 3.94 26.93
C VAL A 69 7.88 4.05 26.32
N ARG A 70 8.52 2.91 26.06
CA ARG A 70 9.87 2.82 25.50
C ARG A 70 9.95 2.07 24.18
N LEU A 71 8.86 1.46 23.75
CA LEU A 71 8.81 0.67 22.52
C LEU A 71 7.53 0.92 21.77
N ILE A 72 7.66 1.25 20.49
CA ILE A 72 6.59 1.22 19.50
C ILE A 72 6.82 0.04 18.56
N ALA A 73 5.94 -0.95 18.59
CA ALA A 73 5.99 -2.13 17.73
C ALA A 73 4.97 -2.00 16.60
N LEU A 74 5.44 -1.93 15.36
CA LEU A 74 4.61 -1.91 14.16
C LEU A 74 4.35 -3.34 13.69
N ARG A 75 3.07 -3.75 13.62
CA ARG A 75 2.68 -5.03 13.02
C ARG A 75 2.50 -4.94 11.49
N CYS A 76 3.30 -4.08 10.87
CA CYS A 76 3.35 -3.85 9.41
C CYS A 76 4.77 -3.53 8.97
N ALA A 77 5.00 -3.49 7.68
CA ALA A 77 6.31 -3.15 7.10
C ALA A 77 6.49 -1.63 6.95
N GLY A 78 5.43 -0.90 6.60
CA GLY A 78 5.43 0.56 6.52
C GLY A 78 5.56 1.20 7.91
N PHE A 79 6.16 2.38 7.96
CA PHE A 79 6.38 3.14 9.20
C PHE A 79 6.14 4.65 9.05
N ASN A 80 5.50 5.07 7.96
CA ASN A 80 5.25 6.49 7.67
C ASN A 80 4.29 7.16 8.68
N ASN A 81 3.56 6.35 9.45
CA ASN A 81 2.66 6.79 10.50
C ASN A 81 3.35 6.98 11.86
N VAL A 82 4.70 6.89 11.92
CA VAL A 82 5.50 7.14 13.12
C VAL A 82 6.51 8.24 12.84
N ASP A 83 6.55 9.27 13.68
CA ASP A 83 7.62 10.26 13.68
C ASP A 83 8.88 9.66 14.30
N LEU A 84 9.77 9.14 13.44
CA LEU A 84 11.01 8.49 13.88
C LEU A 84 11.99 9.47 14.54
N LYS A 85 11.94 10.76 14.16
CA LYS A 85 12.80 11.78 14.76
C LYS A 85 12.38 12.04 16.20
N ALA A 86 11.08 12.29 16.40
CA ALA A 86 10.53 12.43 17.75
C ALA A 86 10.76 11.18 18.61
N ALA A 87 10.59 9.97 18.04
CA ALA A 87 10.86 8.73 18.75
C ALA A 87 12.33 8.64 19.22
N ALA A 88 13.27 8.99 18.35
CA ALA A 88 14.70 9.01 18.70
C ALA A 88 15.03 10.07 19.77
N GLU A 89 14.48 11.29 19.67
CA GLU A 89 14.67 12.38 20.65
C GLU A 89 14.16 11.99 22.05
N HIS A 90 13.08 11.21 22.10
CA HIS A 90 12.48 10.73 23.35
C HIS A 90 13.01 9.35 23.81
N GLY A 91 13.96 8.75 23.11
CA GLY A 91 14.54 7.44 23.46
C GLY A 91 13.57 6.27 23.32
N ILE A 92 12.56 6.39 22.47
CA ILE A 92 11.61 5.32 22.14
C ILE A 92 12.18 4.49 20.98
N THR A 93 12.33 3.19 21.22
CA THR A 93 12.72 2.24 20.18
C THR A 93 11.51 1.95 19.28
N VAL A 94 11.73 1.98 17.97
CA VAL A 94 10.68 1.61 16.97
C VAL A 94 11.11 0.32 16.27
N VAL A 95 10.26 -0.70 16.32
CA VAL A 95 10.47 -1.97 15.61
C VAL A 95 9.32 -2.25 14.67
N ARG A 96 9.58 -2.95 13.57
CA ARG A 96 8.59 -3.27 12.55
C ARG A 96 8.78 -4.66 11.98
N VAL A 97 7.80 -5.14 11.22
CA VAL A 97 7.95 -6.34 10.41
C VAL A 97 8.72 -5.96 9.14
N PRO A 98 9.97 -6.43 8.96
CA PRO A 98 10.81 -5.95 7.84
C PRO A 98 10.32 -6.40 6.47
N ALA A 99 9.69 -7.57 6.40
CA ALA A 99 9.07 -8.13 5.20
C ALA A 99 8.13 -9.27 5.62
N TYR A 100 7.04 -9.45 4.87
CA TYR A 100 6.14 -10.59 5.09
C TYR A 100 5.97 -11.41 3.80
N SER A 101 5.18 -11.00 2.84
CA SER A 101 4.98 -11.72 1.58
C SER A 101 4.94 -10.78 0.39
N PRO A 102 6.05 -10.66 -0.38
CA PRO A 102 6.04 -9.90 -1.63
C PRO A 102 5.01 -10.42 -2.63
N TYR A 103 4.79 -11.73 -2.63
CA TYR A 103 3.83 -12.38 -3.53
C TYR A 103 2.39 -12.00 -3.18
N ALA A 104 2.01 -12.00 -1.90
CA ALA A 104 0.65 -11.63 -1.50
C ALA A 104 0.27 -10.21 -1.97
N VAL A 105 1.20 -9.25 -1.85
CA VAL A 105 0.97 -7.88 -2.32
C VAL A 105 0.89 -7.82 -3.85
N ALA A 106 1.77 -8.51 -4.55
CA ALA A 106 1.77 -8.56 -6.02
C ALA A 106 0.49 -9.22 -6.56
N GLU A 107 0.08 -10.35 -5.99
CA GLU A 107 -1.15 -11.06 -6.35
C GLU A 107 -2.39 -10.21 -6.08
N HIS A 108 -2.43 -9.50 -4.95
CA HIS A 108 -3.51 -8.57 -4.65
C HIS A 108 -3.58 -7.44 -5.69
N ALA A 109 -2.44 -6.84 -6.06
CA ALA A 109 -2.38 -5.82 -7.10
C ALA A 109 -2.95 -6.34 -8.43
N VAL A 110 -2.60 -7.58 -8.83
CA VAL A 110 -3.16 -8.21 -10.03
C VAL A 110 -4.66 -8.45 -9.90
N ALA A 111 -5.13 -8.93 -8.73
CA ALA A 111 -6.55 -9.13 -8.48
C ALA A 111 -7.35 -7.83 -8.65
N LEU A 112 -6.81 -6.71 -8.16
CA LEU A 112 -7.40 -5.39 -8.32
C LEU A 112 -7.39 -4.94 -9.77
N MET A 113 -6.26 -5.07 -10.49
CA MET A 113 -6.16 -4.76 -11.93
C MET A 113 -7.21 -5.53 -12.73
N LEU A 114 -7.33 -6.83 -12.50
CA LEU A 114 -8.32 -7.68 -13.18
C LEU A 114 -9.76 -7.30 -12.78
N SER A 115 -10.02 -7.04 -11.51
CA SER A 115 -11.35 -6.65 -11.03
C SER A 115 -11.80 -5.33 -11.67
N LEU A 116 -10.91 -4.33 -11.73
CA LEU A 116 -11.19 -3.03 -12.37
C LEU A 116 -11.35 -3.17 -13.87
N ASN A 117 -10.49 -3.94 -14.53
CA ASN A 117 -10.54 -4.14 -15.98
C ASN A 117 -11.80 -4.90 -16.39
N ARG A 118 -12.05 -6.07 -15.81
CA ARG A 118 -13.17 -6.95 -16.13
C ARG A 118 -14.45 -6.57 -15.39
N LYS A 119 -14.41 -5.55 -14.51
CA LYS A 119 -15.55 -5.02 -13.73
C LYS A 119 -16.31 -6.10 -12.97
N VAL A 120 -15.58 -7.09 -12.43
CA VAL A 120 -16.13 -8.27 -11.75
C VAL A 120 -17.08 -7.87 -10.62
N HIS A 121 -16.73 -6.87 -9.82
CA HIS A 121 -17.57 -6.34 -8.75
C HIS A 121 -18.91 -5.79 -9.27
N ARG A 122 -18.93 -5.08 -10.41
CA ARG A 122 -20.16 -4.55 -11.04
C ARG A 122 -21.01 -5.68 -11.59
N ALA A 123 -20.39 -6.66 -12.24
CA ALA A 123 -21.09 -7.82 -12.78
C ALA A 123 -21.75 -8.63 -11.66
N TYR A 124 -21.03 -8.85 -10.55
CA TYR A 124 -21.55 -9.54 -9.38
C TYR A 124 -22.81 -8.89 -8.82
N TRP A 125 -22.79 -7.57 -8.56
CA TRP A 125 -23.95 -6.85 -8.04
C TRP A 125 -25.13 -6.88 -9.00
N ARG A 126 -24.91 -6.63 -10.30
CA ARG A 126 -25.98 -6.71 -11.31
C ARG A 126 -26.63 -8.10 -11.34
N THR A 127 -25.84 -9.15 -11.33
CA THR A 127 -26.36 -10.53 -11.36
C THR A 127 -27.19 -10.82 -10.11
N ARG A 128 -26.78 -10.35 -8.94
CA ARG A 128 -27.56 -10.48 -7.71
C ARG A 128 -28.92 -9.76 -7.78
N ASP A 129 -28.97 -8.63 -8.48
CA ASP A 129 -30.19 -7.84 -8.69
C ASP A 129 -31.05 -8.38 -9.88
N GLY A 130 -30.70 -9.53 -10.44
CA GLY A 130 -31.38 -10.13 -11.59
C GLY A 130 -31.14 -9.36 -12.91
N ASN A 131 -30.18 -8.46 -12.97
CA ASN A 131 -29.84 -7.68 -14.16
C ASN A 131 -28.66 -8.32 -14.89
N PHE A 132 -28.94 -8.94 -16.06
CA PHE A 132 -27.94 -9.61 -16.90
C PHE A 132 -27.45 -8.75 -18.07
N ALA A 133 -27.73 -7.45 -18.08
CA ALA A 133 -27.29 -6.55 -19.15
C ALA A 133 -25.77 -6.41 -19.18
N LEU A 134 -25.17 -6.54 -20.37
CA LEU A 134 -23.71 -6.44 -20.57
C LEU A 134 -23.20 -5.01 -20.72
N HIS A 135 -24.10 -4.05 -20.93
CA HIS A 135 -23.72 -2.65 -21.12
C HIS A 135 -22.84 -2.13 -19.99
N GLY A 136 -21.73 -1.47 -20.36
CA GLY A 136 -20.78 -0.89 -19.39
C GLY A 136 -19.89 -1.91 -18.67
N LEU A 137 -19.87 -3.20 -19.08
CA LEU A 137 -18.97 -4.23 -18.54
C LEU A 137 -17.78 -4.54 -19.45
N LEU A 138 -17.62 -3.82 -20.56
CA LEU A 138 -16.48 -4.00 -21.46
C LEU A 138 -15.16 -3.68 -20.73
N GLY A 139 -14.20 -4.57 -20.89
CA GLY A 139 -12.81 -4.42 -20.51
C GLY A 139 -11.91 -4.52 -21.74
N PHE A 140 -10.62 -4.75 -21.51
CA PHE A 140 -9.62 -5.01 -22.56
C PHE A 140 -8.78 -6.25 -22.20
N ASP A 141 -8.14 -6.82 -23.19
CA ASP A 141 -7.18 -7.91 -22.94
C ASP A 141 -5.87 -7.33 -22.45
N MET A 142 -5.34 -7.87 -21.36
CA MET A 142 -4.02 -7.47 -20.84
C MET A 142 -2.89 -7.95 -21.75
N HIS A 143 -3.09 -9.07 -22.46
CA HIS A 143 -2.15 -9.58 -23.43
C HIS A 143 -1.81 -8.53 -24.50
N GLY A 144 -0.53 -8.33 -24.77
CA GLY A 144 -0.04 -7.34 -25.74
C GLY A 144 -0.12 -5.89 -25.28
N LYS A 145 -0.58 -5.64 -24.04
CA LYS A 145 -0.58 -4.31 -23.42
C LYS A 145 0.70 -4.05 -22.63
N THR A 146 0.96 -2.79 -22.35
CA THR A 146 2.16 -2.35 -21.64
C THR A 146 1.84 -2.02 -20.18
N ALA A 147 2.59 -2.61 -19.26
CA ALA A 147 2.56 -2.26 -17.84
C ALA A 147 3.80 -1.44 -17.46
N GLY A 148 3.60 -0.29 -16.83
CA GLY A 148 4.63 0.55 -16.26
C GLY A 148 4.75 0.30 -14.75
N ILE A 149 5.95 -0.04 -14.29
CA ILE A 149 6.23 -0.35 -12.89
C ILE A 149 7.24 0.66 -12.35
N VAL A 150 6.81 1.43 -11.36
CA VAL A 150 7.65 2.43 -10.69
C VAL A 150 8.15 1.87 -9.37
N GLY A 151 9.48 1.69 -9.28
CA GLY A 151 10.13 0.92 -8.21
C GLY A 151 10.18 -0.57 -8.53
N THR A 152 11.39 -1.16 -8.54
CA THR A 152 11.63 -2.55 -8.94
C THR A 152 12.13 -3.42 -7.79
N GLY A 153 11.62 -3.14 -6.56
CA GLY A 153 11.89 -3.92 -5.36
C GLY A 153 11.25 -5.31 -5.36
N LYS A 154 11.34 -6.02 -4.25
CA LYS A 154 10.88 -7.42 -4.12
C LYS A 154 9.44 -7.66 -4.55
N ILE A 155 8.51 -6.77 -4.18
CA ILE A 155 7.08 -6.85 -4.55
C ILE A 155 6.92 -6.66 -6.05
N ALA A 156 7.53 -5.61 -6.60
CA ALA A 156 7.48 -5.32 -8.02
C ALA A 156 8.04 -6.46 -8.88
N ARG A 157 9.12 -7.10 -8.44
CA ARG A 157 9.70 -8.27 -9.16
C ARG A 157 8.72 -9.44 -9.23
N ALA A 158 7.97 -9.70 -8.17
CA ALA A 158 6.91 -10.72 -8.19
C ALA A 158 5.79 -10.31 -9.17
N LEU A 159 5.33 -9.06 -9.10
CA LEU A 159 4.33 -8.52 -10.02
C LEU A 159 4.77 -8.59 -11.49
N ILE A 160 5.99 -8.18 -11.79
CA ILE A 160 6.55 -8.21 -13.14
C ILE A 160 6.49 -9.62 -13.74
N ARG A 161 6.88 -10.65 -12.98
CA ARG A 161 6.79 -12.04 -13.45
C ARG A 161 5.35 -12.45 -13.75
N ILE A 162 4.40 -12.04 -12.93
CA ILE A 162 2.97 -12.32 -13.16
C ILE A 162 2.48 -11.62 -14.43
N LEU A 163 2.78 -10.32 -14.60
CA LEU A 163 2.35 -9.54 -15.75
C LEU A 163 2.99 -10.05 -17.06
N ARG A 164 4.25 -10.49 -17.01
CA ARG A 164 4.88 -11.19 -18.15
C ARG A 164 4.14 -12.49 -18.49
N GLY A 165 3.64 -13.21 -17.48
CA GLY A 165 2.81 -14.41 -17.68
C GLY A 165 1.46 -14.09 -18.38
N PHE A 166 0.94 -12.88 -18.25
CA PHE A 166 -0.20 -12.40 -19.03
C PHE A 166 0.16 -11.99 -20.48
N GLY A 167 1.43 -12.08 -20.87
CA GLY A 167 1.87 -11.65 -22.19
C GLY A 167 1.98 -10.14 -22.35
N MET A 168 2.11 -9.40 -21.24
CA MET A 168 2.32 -7.95 -21.28
C MET A 168 3.77 -7.58 -21.60
N GLU A 169 3.97 -6.45 -22.29
CA GLU A 169 5.23 -5.71 -22.24
C GLU A 169 5.35 -5.06 -20.85
N VAL A 170 6.54 -5.12 -20.23
CA VAL A 170 6.75 -4.50 -18.91
C VAL A 170 7.88 -3.48 -19.00
N LEU A 171 7.55 -2.24 -18.68
CA LEU A 171 8.49 -1.13 -18.51
C LEU A 171 8.72 -0.88 -17.03
N GLY A 172 9.97 -0.67 -16.64
CA GLY A 172 10.34 -0.36 -15.26
C GLY A 172 11.03 1.00 -15.15
N TYR A 173 10.81 1.65 -14.03
CA TYR A 173 11.61 2.79 -13.60
C TYR A 173 12.07 2.58 -12.17
N ASP A 174 13.37 2.72 -11.95
CA ASP A 174 13.98 2.69 -10.62
C ASP A 174 15.22 3.59 -10.62
N PRO A 175 15.48 4.39 -9.59
CA PRO A 175 16.73 5.13 -9.47
C PRO A 175 17.99 4.25 -9.46
N CYS A 176 17.82 2.98 -9.04
CA CYS A 176 18.89 1.97 -8.97
C CYS A 176 18.49 0.75 -9.81
N PRO A 177 18.57 0.81 -11.14
CA PRO A 177 18.13 -0.28 -12.01
C PRO A 177 18.96 -1.55 -11.81
N ASP A 178 18.31 -2.72 -11.84
CA ASP A 178 18.94 -4.03 -11.81
C ASP A 178 18.86 -4.66 -13.22
N GLU A 179 19.92 -4.46 -14.01
CA GLU A 179 20.00 -4.94 -15.37
C GLU A 179 20.03 -6.48 -15.48
N ALA A 180 20.48 -7.17 -14.43
CA ALA A 180 20.44 -8.63 -14.41
C ALA A 180 19.00 -9.13 -14.32
N PHE A 181 18.21 -8.53 -13.42
CA PHE A 181 16.80 -8.84 -13.30
C PHE A 181 16.00 -8.41 -14.56
N ALA A 182 16.33 -7.29 -15.18
CA ALA A 182 15.69 -6.86 -16.42
C ALA A 182 15.86 -7.91 -17.53
N ARG A 183 17.08 -8.43 -17.73
CA ARG A 183 17.35 -9.50 -18.69
C ARG A 183 16.64 -10.81 -18.33
N GLU A 184 16.65 -11.21 -17.07
CA GLU A 184 15.96 -12.43 -16.59
C GLU A 184 14.46 -12.38 -16.84
N SER A 185 13.84 -11.25 -16.49
CA SER A 185 12.38 -11.09 -16.54
C SER A 185 11.84 -10.66 -17.90
N GLY A 186 12.70 -10.17 -18.79
CA GLY A 186 12.31 -9.61 -20.08
C GLY A 186 11.62 -8.26 -19.98
N MET A 187 11.81 -7.52 -18.87
CA MET A 187 11.38 -6.13 -18.74
C MET A 187 12.43 -5.17 -19.31
N THR A 188 12.04 -3.94 -19.55
CA THR A 188 12.93 -2.87 -20.01
C THR A 188 12.88 -1.68 -19.08
N TYR A 189 14.03 -1.19 -18.62
CA TYR A 189 14.10 0.08 -17.91
C TYR A 189 13.99 1.25 -18.88
N VAL A 190 13.16 2.24 -18.53
CA VAL A 190 12.96 3.46 -19.31
C VAL A 190 12.88 4.68 -18.39
N PRO A 191 13.10 5.91 -18.91
CA PRO A 191 12.80 7.12 -18.17
C PRO A 191 11.33 7.20 -17.77
N LEU A 192 11.03 7.87 -16.64
CA LEU A 192 9.68 7.95 -16.08
C LEU A 192 8.68 8.55 -17.07
N THR A 193 9.07 9.58 -17.83
CA THR A 193 8.26 10.21 -18.87
C THR A 193 7.87 9.24 -20.01
N GLU A 194 8.80 8.35 -20.39
CA GLU A 194 8.53 7.33 -21.37
C GLU A 194 7.61 6.24 -20.82
N LEU A 195 7.81 5.85 -19.54
CA LEU A 195 6.93 4.92 -18.85
C LEU A 195 5.50 5.44 -18.85
N TYR A 196 5.26 6.71 -18.51
CA TYR A 196 3.93 7.31 -18.52
C TYR A 196 3.28 7.26 -19.90
N ARG A 197 4.02 7.64 -20.95
CA ARG A 197 3.48 7.71 -22.34
C ARG A 197 3.14 6.35 -22.94
N ARG A 198 3.89 5.29 -22.56
CA ARG A 198 3.75 3.98 -23.18
C ARG A 198 2.85 3.02 -22.42
N SER A 199 2.60 3.26 -21.14
CA SER A 199 1.87 2.30 -20.30
C SER A 199 0.36 2.39 -20.48
N ASP A 200 -0.30 1.24 -20.51
CA ASP A 200 -1.74 1.07 -20.42
C ASP A 200 -2.19 0.90 -18.96
N ILE A 201 -1.30 0.36 -18.11
CA ILE A 201 -1.46 0.21 -16.67
C ILE A 201 -0.18 0.69 -15.99
N ILE A 202 -0.28 1.46 -14.92
CA ILE A 202 0.86 1.90 -14.11
C ILE A 202 0.66 1.45 -12.68
N SER A 203 1.71 0.88 -12.06
CA SER A 203 1.68 0.44 -10.66
C SER A 203 2.91 0.95 -9.92
N LEU A 204 2.67 1.58 -8.75
CA LEU A 204 3.72 2.16 -7.92
C LEU A 204 4.12 1.18 -6.82
N HIS A 205 5.42 0.92 -6.73
CA HIS A 205 6.05 0.03 -5.74
C HIS A 205 7.29 0.68 -5.11
N CYS A 206 7.36 1.99 -5.16
CA CYS A 206 8.38 2.80 -4.52
C CYS A 206 7.97 3.22 -3.10
N PRO A 207 8.92 3.48 -2.19
CA PRO A 207 8.61 4.06 -0.89
C PRO A 207 8.12 5.50 -1.04
N LEU A 208 7.31 5.97 -0.09
CA LEU A 208 6.96 7.38 0.02
C LEU A 208 8.17 8.16 0.56
N THR A 209 8.65 9.11 -0.23
CA THR A 209 9.77 10.02 0.08
C THR A 209 9.45 11.39 -0.49
N ASP A 210 10.23 12.41 -0.17
CA ASP A 210 10.08 13.77 -0.75
C ASP A 210 10.13 13.77 -2.28
N ARG A 211 10.82 12.78 -2.90
CA ARG A 211 10.93 12.64 -4.36
C ARG A 211 9.77 11.88 -4.99
N THR A 212 9.07 11.06 -4.22
CA THR A 212 7.96 10.23 -4.71
C THR A 212 6.60 10.73 -4.24
N LEU A 213 6.60 11.68 -3.31
CA LEU A 213 5.38 12.38 -2.88
C LEU A 213 4.78 13.11 -4.09
N HIS A 214 3.50 12.89 -4.35
CA HIS A 214 2.75 13.47 -5.48
C HIS A 214 3.36 13.21 -6.86
N MET A 215 4.11 12.12 -7.04
CA MET A 215 4.73 11.79 -8.34
C MET A 215 3.71 11.49 -9.47
N ILE A 216 2.46 11.22 -9.14
CA ILE A 216 1.34 11.14 -10.08
C ILE A 216 0.50 12.41 -9.93
N ASP A 217 1.02 13.49 -10.42
CA ASP A 217 0.37 14.79 -10.46
C ASP A 217 -0.37 15.04 -11.79
N ALA A 218 -0.92 16.23 -11.97
CA ALA A 218 -1.64 16.61 -13.18
C ALA A 218 -0.74 16.59 -14.44
N GLU A 219 0.55 16.90 -14.31
CA GLU A 219 1.51 16.86 -15.41
C GLU A 219 1.80 15.41 -15.81
N ALA A 220 2.07 14.53 -14.83
CA ALA A 220 2.25 13.11 -15.07
C ALA A 220 1.03 12.48 -15.73
N ILE A 221 -0.19 12.79 -15.24
CA ILE A 221 -1.44 12.32 -15.83
C ILE A 221 -1.60 12.84 -17.25
N GLY A 222 -1.22 14.09 -17.52
CA GLY A 222 -1.26 14.68 -18.87
C GLY A 222 -0.38 13.97 -19.88
N GLN A 223 0.68 13.29 -19.44
CA GLN A 223 1.60 12.51 -20.29
C GLN A 223 1.12 11.08 -20.56
N MET A 224 0.15 10.57 -19.77
CA MET A 224 -0.35 9.20 -19.91
C MET A 224 -1.28 9.05 -21.12
N LYS A 225 -1.41 7.81 -21.61
CA LYS A 225 -2.42 7.50 -22.63
C LYS A 225 -3.84 7.75 -22.07
N ASP A 226 -4.76 8.10 -22.95
CA ASP A 226 -6.18 8.16 -22.57
C ASP A 226 -6.65 6.77 -22.08
N GLY A 227 -7.28 6.75 -20.90
CA GLY A 227 -7.74 5.53 -20.27
C GLY A 227 -6.67 4.72 -19.52
N THR A 228 -5.44 5.23 -19.37
CA THR A 228 -4.42 4.61 -18.51
C THR A 228 -4.96 4.47 -17.07
N ARG A 229 -4.66 3.33 -16.44
CA ARG A 229 -5.02 3.06 -15.06
C ARG A 229 -3.78 3.15 -14.19
N ALA A 230 -3.78 4.09 -13.25
CA ALA A 230 -2.72 4.24 -12.27
C ALA A 230 -3.23 3.83 -10.89
N ALA A 231 -2.43 3.05 -10.15
CA ALA A 231 -2.68 2.68 -8.77
C ALA A 231 -1.55 3.26 -7.91
N ASP A 232 -1.89 4.21 -7.04
CA ASP A 232 -1.01 4.73 -6.01
C ASP A 232 -1.46 4.19 -4.64
N PRO A 233 -0.66 3.33 -3.97
CA PRO A 233 -1.00 2.81 -2.65
C PRO A 233 -0.88 3.86 -1.54
N HIS A 234 -0.29 5.03 -1.79
CA HIS A 234 0.02 6.03 -0.78
C HIS A 234 -0.91 7.25 -0.80
N GLU A 235 -1.65 7.49 -1.87
CA GLU A 235 -2.64 8.57 -1.93
C GLU A 235 -4.02 8.08 -1.51
N ARG A 236 -4.59 8.76 -0.51
CA ARG A 236 -6.05 8.78 -0.37
C ARG A 236 -6.59 9.58 -1.56
N PRO A 237 -7.65 9.11 -2.24
CA PRO A 237 -8.21 9.85 -3.37
C PRO A 237 -8.65 11.24 -2.89
N ASP A 238 -7.88 12.26 -3.20
CA ASP A 238 -8.37 13.63 -3.12
C ASP A 238 -9.36 13.80 -4.27
N ARG A 239 -10.60 14.17 -3.91
CA ARG A 239 -11.69 14.41 -4.89
C ARG A 239 -11.33 15.46 -5.94
N ARG A 240 -10.21 16.15 -5.83
CA ARG A 240 -9.74 17.19 -6.75
C ARG A 240 -8.88 16.66 -7.89
N THR A 241 -8.26 15.48 -7.77
CA THR A 241 -7.50 14.85 -8.86
C THR A 241 -8.37 14.04 -9.83
N GLN A 242 -9.66 13.88 -9.52
CA GLN A 242 -10.66 13.31 -10.43
C GLN A 242 -11.19 14.36 -11.45
N GLY A 243 -10.34 15.30 -11.90
CA GLY A 243 -10.69 16.31 -12.87
C GLY A 243 -10.83 15.76 -14.28
N GLU A 244 -12.00 15.97 -14.84
CA GLU A 244 -12.42 16.05 -16.24
C GLU A 244 -12.02 14.97 -17.27
N LYS A 245 -10.95 14.19 -17.13
CA LYS A 245 -10.66 13.06 -18.02
C LYS A 245 -11.41 11.78 -17.67
N ASP A 246 -12.05 11.75 -16.51
CA ASP A 246 -12.72 10.56 -15.96
C ASP A 246 -14.19 10.39 -16.37
N ARG A 247 -14.63 11.09 -17.42
CA ARG A 247 -16.00 10.93 -17.92
C ARG A 247 -16.28 9.58 -18.60
N SER A 248 -15.29 8.72 -18.77
CA SER A 248 -15.46 7.40 -19.41
C SER A 248 -15.03 6.17 -18.61
N GLY A 249 -14.58 6.28 -17.38
CA GLY A 249 -14.23 5.07 -16.65
C GLY A 249 -13.70 5.31 -15.24
N GLY A 250 -14.49 4.94 -14.23
CA GLY A 250 -14.16 5.11 -12.83
C GLY A 250 -12.77 4.64 -12.46
N ALA A 251 -11.91 5.56 -12.08
CA ALA A 251 -10.70 5.29 -11.31
C ALA A 251 -11.12 4.98 -9.87
N GLY A 252 -11.08 3.69 -9.52
CA GLY A 252 -11.09 3.29 -8.12
C GLY A 252 -9.64 3.29 -7.65
N CYS A 253 -9.22 4.28 -6.87
CA CYS A 253 -8.06 4.13 -6.02
C CYS A 253 -8.40 3.14 -4.89
N LEU A 254 -7.56 2.16 -4.69
CA LEU A 254 -7.62 1.22 -3.57
C LEU A 254 -6.41 1.40 -2.69
#